data_175c56e6b9c38da64351177a4d515eba
#
_entry.id   175c56e6b9c38da64351177a4d515eba
#
_cell.length_a   1.000
_cell.length_b   1.000
_cell.length_c   1.000
_cell.angle_alpha   90.00
_cell.angle_beta   90.00
_cell.angle_gamma   90.00
#
_symmetry.space_group_name_H-M   'P 1'
#
loop_
_entity.id
_entity.type
_entity.pdbx_description
1 polymer ?
#
loop_
_entity_poly.entity_id
_entity_poly.type
_entity_poly.pdbx_seq_one_letter_code
_entity_poly.pdbx_strand_id
1 'polypeptide(L)'
;MKNLIFVNGTMGAGKTATWTALRDIMKPAVFLDGDWCWDMRPFTVTEEMKHMVLDNICYLLGNFIACSEYKNIIFCWVMHEQKIIYDILARLDLRDVNFRLFTLQLSEEALGRHLKSDIERGIRCADIFERSRERLPLYENMNGTKIDVSDISAREAAEKIAGEMTKRENEPTFETERLFIRPWRQSDAENLYKYACDPDVGPSAGWKPHESIEESRKIIDLVLSAHGTFAVILKESGEAIGSIGIFKTEAKGAAAGEPELGFWIGKPYWGQGLIPEAVRALLSYCFDTLGCRRIWCAHFEGNEKSRRCQEKCGFIPHHTEEVFRKPTGESKTTNFMTLTKERFDAIYKS
;
A
#
# COMPACT_ATOMS: atom_id res chain seq x y z
N MET A 1 1.23 -8.83 -17.48
CA MET A 1 1.12 -8.82 -16.00
C MET A 1 -0.35 -8.94 -15.62
N LYS A 2 -0.72 -9.78 -14.66
CA LYS A 2 -2.08 -9.97 -14.16
C LYS A 2 -2.31 -9.16 -12.90
N ASN A 3 -3.56 -8.80 -12.64
CA ASN A 3 -3.95 -8.12 -11.42
C ASN A 3 -4.62 -9.13 -10.46
N LEU A 4 -4.13 -9.23 -9.24
CA LEU A 4 -4.76 -9.95 -8.14
C LEU A 4 -5.27 -8.93 -7.13
N ILE A 5 -6.57 -8.80 -7.04
CA ILE A 5 -7.25 -7.74 -6.28
C ILE A 5 -7.97 -8.38 -5.10
N PHE A 6 -7.48 -8.14 -3.88
CA PHE A 6 -8.17 -8.55 -2.67
C PHE A 6 -9.06 -7.41 -2.18
N VAL A 7 -10.32 -7.73 -1.91
CA VAL A 7 -11.29 -6.81 -1.32
C VAL A 7 -11.73 -7.37 0.02
N ASN A 8 -11.34 -6.73 1.11
CA ASN A 8 -11.75 -7.13 2.44
C ASN A 8 -12.58 -6.04 3.16
N GLY A 9 -13.05 -6.37 4.35
CA GLY A 9 -13.89 -5.50 5.18
C GLY A 9 -14.83 -6.34 6.04
N THR A 10 -15.42 -5.71 7.06
CA THR A 10 -16.35 -6.42 7.96
C THR A 10 -17.60 -6.91 7.21
N MET A 11 -18.38 -7.79 7.82
CA MET A 11 -19.68 -8.18 7.30
C MET A 11 -20.59 -6.94 7.25
N GLY A 12 -21.34 -6.76 6.17
CA GLY A 12 -22.15 -5.54 5.95
C GLY A 12 -21.41 -4.37 5.29
N ALA A 13 -20.10 -4.46 5.05
CA ALA A 13 -19.34 -3.42 4.36
C ALA A 13 -19.62 -3.29 2.85
N GLY A 14 -20.53 -4.09 2.30
CA GLY A 14 -20.90 -4.00 0.88
C GLY A 14 -19.95 -4.74 -0.07
N LYS A 15 -19.08 -5.62 0.42
CA LYS A 15 -18.10 -6.36 -0.39
C LYS A 15 -18.72 -7.02 -1.62
N THR A 16 -19.80 -7.80 -1.43
CA THR A 16 -20.47 -8.55 -2.53
C THR A 16 -20.97 -7.63 -3.64
N ALA A 17 -21.60 -6.51 -3.29
CA ALA A 17 -22.07 -5.55 -4.28
C ALA A 17 -20.91 -4.83 -4.98
N THR A 18 -19.86 -4.50 -4.24
CA THR A 18 -18.67 -3.83 -4.78
C THR A 18 -17.93 -4.72 -5.79
N TRP A 19 -17.69 -6.02 -5.47
CA TRP A 19 -17.00 -6.88 -6.42
C TRP A 19 -17.83 -7.17 -7.67
N THR A 20 -19.16 -7.26 -7.54
CA THR A 20 -20.04 -7.43 -8.69
C THR A 20 -19.86 -6.28 -9.69
N ALA A 21 -19.88 -5.04 -9.19
CA ALA A 21 -19.61 -3.86 -10.01
C ALA A 21 -18.18 -3.84 -10.55
N LEU A 22 -17.19 -4.19 -9.71
CA LEU A 22 -15.77 -4.19 -10.09
C LEU A 22 -15.47 -5.19 -11.21
N ARG A 23 -16.05 -6.38 -11.15
CA ARG A 23 -15.93 -7.39 -12.22
C ARG A 23 -16.43 -6.86 -13.56
N ASP A 24 -17.52 -6.09 -13.55
CA ASP A 24 -18.09 -5.53 -14.77
C ASP A 24 -17.27 -4.36 -15.34
N ILE A 25 -16.57 -3.62 -14.48
CA ILE A 25 -15.67 -2.52 -14.87
C ILE A 25 -14.33 -3.06 -15.40
N MET A 26 -13.75 -4.08 -14.76
CA MET A 26 -12.38 -4.56 -15.02
C MET A 26 -12.32 -5.83 -15.87
N LYS A 27 -13.04 -5.89 -16.98
CA LYS A 27 -13.02 -7.05 -17.91
C LYS A 27 -11.68 -7.17 -18.67
N PRO A 28 -11.16 -8.40 -18.96
CA PRO A 28 -11.71 -9.71 -18.54
C PRO A 28 -11.33 -10.03 -17.08
N ALA A 29 -12.30 -10.46 -16.29
CA ALA A 29 -12.14 -10.72 -14.87
C ALA A 29 -12.76 -12.04 -14.44
N VAL A 30 -12.12 -12.71 -13.45
CA VAL A 30 -12.68 -13.83 -12.69
C VAL A 30 -12.81 -13.41 -11.23
N PHE A 31 -13.78 -14.01 -10.54
CA PHE A 31 -14.09 -13.70 -9.15
C PHE A 31 -14.15 -14.94 -8.29
N LEU A 32 -13.67 -14.82 -7.05
CA LEU A 32 -13.80 -15.81 -6.00
C LEU A 32 -14.29 -15.13 -4.70
N ASP A 33 -15.37 -15.63 -4.13
CA ASP A 33 -15.77 -15.33 -2.75
C ASP A 33 -15.23 -16.43 -1.82
N GLY A 34 -14.46 -16.04 -0.80
CA GLY A 34 -13.91 -16.99 0.17
C GLY A 34 -15.01 -17.74 0.95
N ASP A 35 -16.20 -17.14 1.10
CA ASP A 35 -17.32 -17.77 1.78
C ASP A 35 -17.85 -18.99 1.01
N TRP A 36 -17.64 -19.10 -0.30
CA TRP A 36 -18.00 -20.29 -1.08
C TRP A 36 -17.19 -21.53 -0.66
N CYS A 37 -16.02 -21.35 -0.08
CA CYS A 37 -15.21 -22.43 0.47
C CYS A 37 -15.67 -22.87 1.88
N TRP A 38 -16.59 -22.11 2.49
CA TRP A 38 -17.21 -22.38 3.80
C TRP A 38 -18.66 -22.85 3.73
N ASP A 39 -19.24 -23.01 2.55
CA ASP A 39 -20.66 -23.41 2.43
C ASP A 39 -20.84 -24.89 2.83
N MET A 40 -21.03 -25.10 4.11
CA MET A 40 -21.20 -26.43 4.72
C MET A 40 -22.35 -26.44 5.72
N ARG A 41 -22.96 -27.62 5.89
CA ARG A 41 -24.04 -27.86 6.88
C ARG A 41 -23.81 -29.15 7.63
N PRO A 42 -23.77 -29.15 8.99
CA PRO A 42 -23.82 -27.93 9.84
C PRO A 42 -22.58 -27.07 9.65
N PHE A 43 -22.72 -25.76 9.87
CA PHE A 43 -21.59 -24.86 9.85
C PHE A 43 -20.75 -25.10 11.10
N THR A 44 -19.50 -25.51 10.90
CA THR A 44 -18.54 -25.81 11.97
C THR A 44 -17.19 -25.19 11.63
N VAL A 45 -16.48 -24.70 12.63
CA VAL A 45 -15.16 -24.09 12.47
C VAL A 45 -14.15 -24.85 13.33
N THR A 46 -13.35 -25.70 12.71
CA THR A 46 -12.21 -26.39 13.35
C THR A 46 -10.91 -25.96 12.68
N GLU A 47 -9.77 -26.23 13.29
CA GLU A 47 -8.46 -25.93 12.67
C GLU A 47 -8.29 -26.71 11.35
N GLU A 48 -8.72 -27.96 11.28
CA GLU A 48 -8.70 -28.76 10.06
C GLU A 48 -9.52 -28.09 8.93
N MET A 49 -10.73 -27.61 9.25
CA MET A 49 -11.57 -26.90 8.28
C MET A 49 -10.96 -25.58 7.84
N LYS A 50 -10.32 -24.81 8.74
CA LYS A 50 -9.60 -23.58 8.37
C LYS A 50 -8.47 -23.88 7.37
N HIS A 51 -7.71 -24.95 7.61
CA HIS A 51 -6.66 -25.37 6.68
C HIS A 51 -7.23 -25.77 5.32
N MET A 52 -8.26 -26.61 5.30
CA MET A 52 -8.93 -27.03 4.06
C MET A 52 -9.47 -25.84 3.25
N VAL A 53 -10.10 -24.88 3.92
CA VAL A 53 -10.62 -23.66 3.25
C VAL A 53 -9.52 -22.83 2.66
N LEU A 54 -8.42 -22.63 3.39
CA LEU A 54 -7.26 -21.91 2.86
C LEU A 54 -6.63 -22.65 1.67
N ASP A 55 -6.53 -23.97 1.72
CA ASP A 55 -6.03 -24.79 0.61
C ASP A 55 -6.91 -24.65 -0.64
N ASN A 56 -8.23 -24.73 -0.47
CA ASN A 56 -9.19 -24.53 -1.56
C ASN A 56 -9.08 -23.13 -2.18
N ILE A 57 -9.01 -22.07 -1.36
CA ILE A 57 -8.83 -20.70 -1.82
C ILE A 57 -7.54 -20.57 -2.61
N CYS A 58 -6.42 -21.04 -2.08
CA CYS A 58 -5.12 -20.95 -2.74
C CYS A 58 -5.07 -21.74 -4.05
N TYR A 59 -5.69 -22.94 -4.08
CA TYR A 59 -5.78 -23.74 -5.28
C TYR A 59 -6.57 -23.04 -6.39
N LEU A 60 -7.73 -22.47 -6.06
CA LEU A 60 -8.55 -21.73 -7.02
C LEU A 60 -7.85 -20.47 -7.52
N LEU A 61 -7.28 -19.67 -6.62
CA LEU A 61 -6.54 -18.46 -6.99
C LEU A 61 -5.32 -18.80 -7.87
N GLY A 62 -4.57 -19.85 -7.55
CA GLY A 62 -3.45 -20.33 -8.35
C GLY A 62 -3.86 -20.70 -9.78
N ASN A 63 -4.99 -21.43 -9.93
CA ASN A 63 -5.53 -21.77 -11.25
C ASN A 63 -5.96 -20.54 -12.04
N PHE A 64 -6.58 -19.53 -11.39
CA PHE A 64 -6.95 -18.28 -12.06
C PHE A 64 -5.72 -17.46 -12.49
N ILE A 65 -4.67 -17.45 -11.66
CA ILE A 65 -3.40 -16.81 -12.02
C ILE A 65 -2.75 -17.51 -13.21
N ALA A 66 -2.80 -18.83 -13.29
CA ALA A 66 -2.24 -19.60 -14.40
C ALA A 66 -3.05 -19.47 -15.71
N CYS A 67 -4.36 -19.22 -15.64
CA CYS A 67 -5.25 -19.16 -16.79
C CYS A 67 -5.01 -17.89 -17.62
N SER A 68 -4.67 -18.00 -18.93
CA SER A 68 -4.36 -16.87 -19.82
C SER A 68 -5.57 -15.96 -20.12
N GLU A 69 -6.80 -16.46 -19.96
CA GLU A 69 -8.03 -15.74 -20.33
C GLU A 69 -8.39 -14.59 -19.42
N TYR A 70 -7.85 -14.56 -18.19
CA TYR A 70 -8.16 -13.52 -17.22
C TYR A 70 -6.99 -12.56 -17.03
N LYS A 71 -7.27 -11.26 -17.12
CA LYS A 71 -6.33 -10.20 -16.71
C LYS A 71 -6.50 -9.85 -15.25
N ASN A 72 -7.75 -9.87 -14.74
CA ASN A 72 -8.09 -9.43 -13.41
C ASN A 72 -8.68 -10.60 -12.59
N ILE A 73 -8.08 -10.89 -11.45
CA ILE A 73 -8.53 -11.89 -10.48
C ILE A 73 -8.98 -11.12 -9.23
N ILE A 74 -10.27 -11.19 -8.92
CA ILE A 74 -10.87 -10.49 -7.79
C ILE A 74 -11.18 -11.52 -6.71
N PHE A 75 -10.63 -11.36 -5.53
CA PHE A 75 -10.89 -12.19 -4.37
C PHE A 75 -11.51 -11.36 -3.25
N CYS A 76 -12.62 -11.81 -2.73
CA CYS A 76 -13.34 -11.15 -1.65
C CYS A 76 -13.53 -12.09 -0.47
N TRP A 77 -13.18 -11.61 0.73
CA TRP A 77 -13.42 -12.36 1.96
C TRP A 77 -13.36 -11.47 3.20
N VAL A 78 -13.72 -12.04 4.38
CA VAL A 78 -13.56 -11.42 5.69
C VAL A 78 -12.16 -11.74 6.23
N MET A 79 -11.17 -10.97 5.84
CA MET A 79 -9.78 -11.11 6.28
C MET A 79 -9.47 -10.04 7.32
N HIS A 80 -9.83 -10.28 8.58
CA HIS A 80 -9.71 -9.31 9.67
C HIS A 80 -8.34 -9.33 10.37
N GLU A 81 -7.48 -10.27 9.99
CA GLU A 81 -6.09 -10.36 10.44
C GLU A 81 -5.14 -10.32 9.24
N GLN A 82 -4.10 -9.51 9.33
CA GLN A 82 -3.09 -9.39 8.28
C GLN A 82 -2.42 -10.74 7.97
N LYS A 83 -2.32 -11.62 8.98
CA LYS A 83 -1.78 -12.97 8.83
C LYS A 83 -2.54 -13.82 7.82
N ILE A 84 -3.86 -13.72 7.76
CA ILE A 84 -4.68 -14.48 6.78
C ILE A 84 -4.27 -14.14 5.35
N ILE A 85 -4.05 -12.84 5.08
CA ILE A 85 -3.61 -12.36 3.77
C ILE A 85 -2.21 -12.89 3.45
N TYR A 86 -1.30 -12.83 4.41
CA TYR A 86 0.07 -13.35 4.24
C TYR A 86 0.09 -14.85 3.97
N ASP A 87 -0.73 -15.63 4.68
CA ASP A 87 -0.81 -17.09 4.52
C ASP A 87 -1.33 -17.48 3.13
N ILE A 88 -2.25 -16.69 2.55
CA ILE A 88 -2.72 -16.89 1.18
C ILE A 88 -1.61 -16.53 0.17
N LEU A 89 -1.04 -15.32 0.28
CA LEU A 89 -0.03 -14.83 -0.67
C LEU A 89 1.23 -15.72 -0.70
N ALA A 90 1.63 -16.27 0.44
CA ALA A 90 2.80 -17.14 0.54
C ALA A 90 2.67 -18.47 -0.23
N ARG A 91 1.43 -18.86 -0.61
CA ARG A 91 1.12 -20.10 -1.34
C ARG A 91 0.88 -19.89 -2.84
N LEU A 92 0.96 -18.63 -3.31
CA LEU A 92 0.70 -18.26 -4.70
C LEU A 92 2.00 -17.87 -5.42
N ASP A 93 2.07 -18.17 -6.71
CA ASP A 93 3.14 -17.65 -7.57
C ASP A 93 2.79 -16.25 -8.07
N LEU A 94 3.43 -15.24 -7.48
CA LEU A 94 3.15 -13.84 -7.73
C LEU A 94 4.22 -13.14 -8.61
N ARG A 95 5.12 -13.87 -9.27
CA ARG A 95 6.26 -13.30 -10.03
C ARG A 95 5.84 -12.29 -11.09
N ASP A 96 4.72 -12.54 -11.78
CA ASP A 96 4.17 -11.66 -12.82
C ASP A 96 2.77 -11.15 -12.46
N VAL A 97 2.50 -11.00 -11.18
CA VAL A 97 1.20 -10.58 -10.64
C VAL A 97 1.33 -9.23 -9.96
N ASN A 98 0.47 -8.29 -10.31
CA ASN A 98 0.28 -7.04 -9.60
C ASN A 98 -0.78 -7.26 -8.50
N PHE A 99 -0.32 -7.50 -7.27
CA PHE A 99 -1.20 -7.68 -6.13
C PHE A 99 -1.62 -6.33 -5.53
N ARG A 100 -2.91 -6.22 -5.17
CA ARG A 100 -3.43 -5.07 -4.42
C ARG A 100 -4.49 -5.52 -3.40
N LEU A 101 -4.39 -4.94 -2.22
CA LEU A 101 -5.37 -5.10 -1.14
C LEU A 101 -6.17 -3.82 -0.97
N PHE A 102 -7.49 -3.94 -1.03
CA PHE A 102 -8.43 -2.88 -0.73
C PHE A 102 -9.28 -3.25 0.47
N THR A 103 -9.34 -2.37 1.46
CA THR A 103 -10.16 -2.56 2.66
C THR A 103 -11.34 -1.58 2.62
N LEU A 104 -12.56 -2.11 2.56
CA LEU A 104 -13.77 -1.32 2.68
C LEU A 104 -13.98 -0.95 4.15
N GLN A 105 -13.87 0.33 4.46
CA GLN A 105 -14.10 0.89 5.78
C GLN A 105 -15.42 1.67 5.78
N LEU A 106 -16.11 1.66 6.92
CA LEU A 106 -17.33 2.44 7.09
C LEU A 106 -17.51 2.78 8.56
N SER A 107 -18.25 3.86 8.82
CA SER A 107 -18.63 4.24 10.18
C SER A 107 -19.60 3.24 10.79
N GLU A 108 -19.69 3.23 12.12
CA GLU A 108 -20.62 2.36 12.84
C GLU A 108 -22.08 2.64 12.44
N GLU A 109 -22.43 3.92 12.21
CA GLU A 109 -23.76 4.33 11.76
C GLU A 109 -24.07 3.81 10.36
N ALA A 110 -23.10 3.87 9.43
CA ALA A 110 -23.26 3.33 8.09
C ALA A 110 -23.39 1.80 8.11
N LEU A 111 -22.60 1.12 8.95
CA LEU A 111 -22.74 -0.31 9.18
C LEU A 111 -24.14 -0.67 9.67
N GLY A 112 -24.67 0.10 10.62
CA GLY A 112 -26.04 -0.08 11.12
C GLY A 112 -27.09 0.06 10.03
N ARG A 113 -26.97 1.07 9.15
CA ARG A 113 -27.87 1.24 8.00
C ARG A 113 -27.83 0.06 7.03
N HIS A 114 -26.64 -0.41 6.69
CA HIS A 114 -26.46 -1.53 5.75
C HIS A 114 -27.01 -2.84 6.31
N LEU A 115 -26.69 -3.18 7.56
CA LEU A 115 -27.12 -4.43 8.18
C LEU A 115 -28.61 -4.45 8.49
N LYS A 116 -29.21 -3.32 8.86
CA LYS A 116 -30.65 -3.23 9.07
C LYS A 116 -31.42 -3.63 7.81
N SER A 117 -31.01 -3.13 6.65
CA SER A 117 -31.60 -3.51 5.37
C SER A 117 -31.44 -5.01 5.08
N ASP A 118 -30.27 -5.60 5.37
CA ASP A 118 -30.03 -7.02 5.16
C ASP A 118 -30.87 -7.91 6.11
N ILE A 119 -31.06 -7.49 7.37
CA ILE A 119 -31.90 -8.17 8.36
C ILE A 119 -33.37 -8.11 7.95
N GLU A 120 -33.89 -6.91 7.58
CA GLU A 120 -35.26 -6.73 7.13
C GLU A 120 -35.62 -7.59 5.90
N ARG A 121 -34.63 -7.85 5.04
CA ARG A 121 -34.75 -8.72 3.87
C ARG A 121 -34.52 -10.20 4.19
N GLY A 122 -34.29 -10.56 5.44
CA GLY A 122 -34.04 -11.95 5.86
C GLY A 122 -32.73 -12.55 5.37
N ILE A 123 -31.78 -11.72 4.93
CA ILE A 123 -30.47 -12.16 4.42
C ILE A 123 -29.53 -12.51 5.58
N ARG A 124 -29.70 -11.87 6.75
CA ARG A 124 -28.83 -12.02 7.91
C ARG A 124 -29.59 -12.13 9.22
N CYS A 125 -28.96 -12.78 10.22
CA CYS A 125 -29.47 -12.85 11.59
C CYS A 125 -29.21 -11.56 12.37
N ALA A 126 -29.97 -11.30 13.43
CA ALA A 126 -29.91 -10.07 14.20
C ALA A 126 -28.56 -9.85 14.96
N ASP A 127 -27.87 -10.92 15.32
CA ASP A 127 -26.57 -10.90 16.03
C ASP A 127 -25.39 -10.42 15.19
N ILE A 128 -25.60 -10.28 13.86
CA ILE A 128 -24.55 -9.91 12.91
C ILE A 128 -23.99 -8.51 13.19
N PHE A 129 -24.81 -7.59 13.72
CA PHE A 129 -24.38 -6.21 13.97
C PHE A 129 -23.23 -6.14 14.99
N GLU A 130 -23.40 -6.76 16.17
CA GLU A 130 -22.36 -6.76 17.22
C GLU A 130 -21.06 -7.38 16.71
N ARG A 131 -21.14 -8.55 16.08
CA ARG A 131 -19.97 -9.24 15.52
C ARG A 131 -19.24 -8.42 14.43
N SER A 132 -19.99 -7.65 13.66
CA SER A 132 -19.40 -6.78 12.62
C SER A 132 -18.78 -5.52 13.21
N ARG A 133 -19.42 -4.94 14.20
CA ARG A 133 -18.95 -3.76 14.94
C ARG A 133 -17.64 -4.03 15.67
N GLU A 134 -17.54 -5.12 16.40
CA GLU A 134 -16.33 -5.53 17.10
C GLU A 134 -15.12 -5.69 16.18
N ARG A 135 -15.35 -5.95 14.90
CA ARG A 135 -14.29 -6.12 13.90
C ARG A 135 -13.85 -4.82 13.21
N LEU A 136 -14.62 -3.74 13.29
CA LEU A 136 -14.28 -2.47 12.63
C LEU A 136 -12.86 -2.00 12.96
N PRO A 137 -12.41 -1.95 14.25
CA PRO A 137 -11.08 -1.48 14.59
C PRO A 137 -9.95 -2.35 14.03
N LEU A 138 -10.20 -3.64 13.78
CA LEU A 138 -9.20 -4.57 13.24
C LEU A 138 -8.76 -4.17 11.83
N TYR A 139 -9.66 -3.57 11.04
CA TYR A 139 -9.37 -3.14 9.68
C TYR A 139 -8.62 -1.80 9.60
N GLU A 140 -8.62 -0.99 10.67
CA GLU A 140 -7.94 0.30 10.68
C GLU A 140 -6.42 0.18 10.56
N ASN A 141 -5.87 -0.89 11.12
CA ASN A 141 -4.43 -1.13 11.17
C ASN A 141 -3.91 -2.08 10.08
N MET A 142 -4.79 -2.56 9.20
CA MET A 142 -4.37 -3.42 8.10
C MET A 142 -3.62 -2.63 7.03
N ASN A 143 -2.66 -3.27 6.39
CA ASN A 143 -1.97 -2.73 5.22
C ASN A 143 -2.95 -2.64 4.01
N GLY A 144 -2.52 -1.93 2.97
CA GLY A 144 -3.30 -1.76 1.74
C GLY A 144 -4.10 -0.46 1.68
N THR A 145 -4.80 -0.27 0.56
CA THR A 145 -5.59 0.94 0.28
C THR A 145 -6.95 0.86 0.98
N LYS A 146 -7.31 1.89 1.73
CA LYS A 146 -8.59 1.98 2.41
C LYS A 146 -9.59 2.79 1.60
N ILE A 147 -10.78 2.24 1.43
CA ILE A 147 -11.90 2.89 0.74
C ILE A 147 -13.01 3.11 1.75
N ASP A 148 -13.25 4.36 2.11
CA ASP A 148 -14.41 4.72 2.92
C ASP A 148 -15.68 4.57 2.06
N VAL A 149 -16.56 3.69 2.51
CA VAL A 149 -17.83 3.36 1.85
C VAL A 149 -19.05 3.80 2.66
N SER A 150 -18.86 4.64 3.67
CA SER A 150 -19.95 5.09 4.56
C SER A 150 -21.10 5.75 3.82
N ASP A 151 -20.78 6.57 2.80
CA ASP A 151 -21.74 7.42 2.10
C ASP A 151 -21.62 7.32 0.57
N ILE A 152 -21.03 6.23 0.06
CA ILE A 152 -20.93 5.97 -1.38
C ILE A 152 -21.58 4.64 -1.75
N SER A 153 -22.03 4.53 -2.98
CA SER A 153 -22.58 3.29 -3.53
C SER A 153 -21.48 2.24 -3.77
N ALA A 154 -21.89 0.98 -3.87
CA ALA A 154 -20.99 -0.10 -4.23
C ALA A 154 -20.33 0.10 -5.61
N ARG A 155 -21.02 0.77 -6.55
CA ARG A 155 -20.48 1.12 -7.85
C ARG A 155 -19.38 2.17 -7.74
N GLU A 156 -19.60 3.23 -6.97
CA GLU A 156 -18.56 4.25 -6.72
C GLU A 156 -17.35 3.67 -5.99
N ALA A 157 -17.56 2.73 -5.05
CA ALA A 157 -16.47 1.99 -4.42
C ALA A 157 -15.67 1.18 -5.45
N ALA A 158 -16.33 0.47 -6.35
CA ALA A 158 -15.71 -0.28 -7.43
C ALA A 158 -14.95 0.63 -8.42
N GLU A 159 -15.51 1.79 -8.77
CA GLU A 159 -14.86 2.79 -9.63
C GLU A 159 -13.60 3.37 -8.96
N LYS A 160 -13.63 3.63 -7.64
CA LYS A 160 -12.43 4.02 -6.89
C LYS A 160 -11.34 2.93 -6.92
N ILE A 161 -11.71 1.66 -6.70
CA ILE A 161 -10.76 0.53 -6.78
C ILE A 161 -10.17 0.43 -8.19
N ALA A 162 -10.99 0.45 -9.23
CA ALA A 162 -10.53 0.40 -10.62
C ALA A 162 -9.63 1.59 -10.97
N GLY A 163 -9.96 2.79 -10.50
CA GLY A 163 -9.13 3.98 -10.64
C GLY A 163 -7.76 3.84 -10.00
N GLU A 164 -7.67 3.27 -8.79
CA GLU A 164 -6.39 2.99 -8.13
C GLU A 164 -5.55 1.94 -8.88
N MET A 165 -6.18 0.92 -9.47
CA MET A 165 -5.49 -0.07 -10.31
C MET A 165 -4.93 0.58 -11.58
N THR A 166 -5.70 1.45 -12.23
CA THR A 166 -5.29 2.17 -13.45
C THR A 166 -4.19 3.20 -13.17
N LYS A 167 -4.24 3.90 -12.04
CA LYS A 167 -3.18 4.84 -11.63
C LYS A 167 -1.82 4.15 -11.60
N ARG A 168 -1.76 2.94 -11.02
CA ARG A 168 -0.51 2.19 -10.95
C ARG A 168 -0.01 1.68 -12.31
N GLU A 169 -0.90 1.23 -13.19
CA GLU A 169 -0.51 0.84 -14.56
C GLU A 169 0.13 2.00 -15.33
N ASN A 170 -0.24 3.24 -14.98
CA ASN A 170 0.22 4.49 -15.59
C ASN A 170 1.21 5.26 -14.69
N GLU A 171 1.77 4.63 -13.64
CA GLU A 171 2.76 5.30 -12.80
C GLU A 171 3.97 5.74 -13.62
N PRO A 172 4.44 6.99 -13.41
CA PRO A 172 5.59 7.47 -14.13
C PRO A 172 6.85 6.68 -13.78
N THR A 173 7.77 6.63 -14.71
CA THR A 173 9.14 6.21 -14.49
C THR A 173 10.06 7.40 -14.73
N PHE A 174 11.15 7.47 -13.99
CA PHE A 174 12.10 8.55 -14.13
C PHE A 174 13.47 7.97 -14.43
N GLU A 175 14.18 8.64 -15.31
CA GLU A 175 15.55 8.32 -15.64
C GLU A 175 16.45 9.50 -15.31
N THR A 176 17.55 9.21 -14.62
CA THR A 176 18.60 10.17 -14.29
C THR A 176 19.94 9.70 -14.87
N GLU A 177 21.02 10.37 -14.57
CA GLU A 177 22.35 9.95 -15.04
C GLU A 177 22.70 8.53 -14.59
N ARG A 178 22.49 8.21 -13.31
CA ARG A 178 22.91 6.94 -12.69
C ARG A 178 21.77 6.00 -12.31
N LEU A 179 20.49 6.49 -12.35
CA LEU A 179 19.37 5.78 -11.77
C LEU A 179 18.21 5.59 -12.75
N PHE A 180 17.49 4.47 -12.61
CA PHE A 180 16.10 4.34 -12.99
C PHE A 180 15.24 4.35 -11.75
N ILE A 181 14.13 5.08 -11.78
CA ILE A 181 13.16 5.16 -10.69
C ILE A 181 11.84 4.65 -11.27
N ARG A 182 11.32 3.55 -10.75
CA ARG A 182 10.13 2.87 -11.25
C ARG A 182 9.35 2.21 -10.13
N PRO A 183 8.07 1.85 -10.35
CA PRO A 183 7.32 1.04 -9.39
C PRO A 183 8.09 -0.24 -8.99
N TRP A 184 7.94 -0.63 -7.73
CA TRP A 184 8.50 -1.87 -7.21
C TRP A 184 7.90 -3.10 -7.92
N ARG A 185 8.69 -4.15 -8.07
CA ARG A 185 8.32 -5.44 -8.67
C ARG A 185 8.65 -6.58 -7.71
N GLN A 186 7.95 -7.69 -7.82
CA GLN A 186 8.25 -8.88 -7.03
C GLN A 186 9.68 -9.43 -7.28
N SER A 187 10.21 -9.25 -8.49
CA SER A 187 11.58 -9.58 -8.81
C SER A 187 12.64 -8.77 -8.04
N ASP A 188 12.25 -7.67 -7.40
CA ASP A 188 13.17 -6.83 -6.60
C ASP A 188 13.35 -7.34 -5.16
N ALA A 189 12.63 -8.38 -4.75
CA ALA A 189 12.55 -8.81 -3.36
C ALA A 189 13.91 -9.23 -2.76
N GLU A 190 14.76 -9.86 -3.54
CA GLU A 190 16.11 -10.26 -3.11
C GLU A 190 16.98 -9.01 -2.86
N ASN A 191 16.92 -8.04 -3.77
CA ASN A 191 17.63 -6.77 -3.60
C ASN A 191 17.06 -5.96 -2.43
N LEU A 192 15.73 -5.94 -2.27
CA LEU A 192 15.11 -5.31 -1.11
C LEU A 192 15.60 -5.92 0.19
N TYR A 193 15.56 -7.26 0.31
CA TYR A 193 16.06 -7.94 1.49
C TYR A 193 17.54 -7.64 1.76
N LYS A 194 18.38 -7.72 0.72
CA LYS A 194 19.83 -7.45 0.80
C LYS A 194 20.17 -6.15 1.52
N TYR A 195 19.37 -5.10 1.32
CA TYR A 195 19.62 -3.79 1.90
C TYR A 195 18.71 -3.46 3.10
N ALA A 196 17.49 -4.01 3.13
CA ALA A 196 16.54 -3.74 4.20
C ALA A 196 16.77 -4.60 5.46
N CYS A 197 17.56 -5.67 5.39
CA CYS A 197 17.95 -6.43 6.58
C CYS A 197 19.05 -5.74 7.41
N ASP A 198 19.72 -4.70 6.87
CA ASP A 198 20.75 -3.95 7.60
C ASP A 198 20.13 -3.19 8.76
N PRO A 199 20.65 -3.40 10.02
CA PRO A 199 20.09 -2.78 11.22
C PRO A 199 20.20 -1.25 11.26
N ASP A 200 21.03 -0.63 10.41
CA ASP A 200 21.17 0.82 10.35
C ASP A 200 20.20 1.45 9.32
N VAL A 201 19.67 0.67 8.36
CA VAL A 201 18.80 1.19 7.28
C VAL A 201 17.37 1.36 7.76
N GLY A 202 16.72 0.28 8.18
CA GLY A 202 15.32 0.28 8.59
C GLY A 202 15.00 1.29 9.72
N PRO A 203 15.69 1.23 10.85
CA PRO A 203 15.44 2.13 11.98
C PRO A 203 15.66 3.60 11.65
N SER A 204 16.58 3.93 10.72
CA SER A 204 16.79 5.30 10.24
C SER A 204 15.64 5.83 9.39
N ALA A 205 14.83 4.95 8.82
CA ALA A 205 13.67 5.25 8.00
C ALA A 205 12.32 4.96 8.70
N GLY A 206 12.34 4.46 9.95
CA GLY A 206 11.15 4.29 10.78
C GLY A 206 10.48 2.93 10.69
N TRP A 207 11.21 1.89 10.27
CA TRP A 207 10.73 0.51 10.21
C TRP A 207 11.80 -0.47 10.73
N LYS A 208 11.38 -1.72 11.02
CA LYS A 208 12.27 -2.78 11.53
C LYS A 208 13.02 -3.44 10.39
N PRO A 209 14.29 -3.87 10.57
CA PRO A 209 15.01 -4.64 9.57
C PRO A 209 14.20 -5.85 9.11
N HIS A 210 14.23 -6.15 7.81
CA HIS A 210 13.57 -7.32 7.26
C HIS A 210 14.26 -8.61 7.70
N GLU A 211 13.48 -9.62 8.06
CA GLU A 211 13.98 -10.89 8.58
C GLU A 211 14.19 -11.94 7.49
N SER A 212 13.52 -11.81 6.33
CA SER A 212 13.62 -12.76 5.22
C SER A 212 13.27 -12.13 3.85
N ILE A 213 13.61 -12.85 2.78
CA ILE A 213 13.21 -12.51 1.41
C ILE A 213 11.68 -12.59 1.28
N GLU A 214 11.05 -13.57 1.94
CA GLU A 214 9.60 -13.75 1.95
C GLU A 214 8.88 -12.57 2.59
N GLU A 215 9.44 -12.03 3.67
CA GLU A 215 8.94 -10.79 4.27
C GLU A 215 9.10 -9.62 3.30
N SER A 216 10.25 -9.50 2.65
CA SER A 216 10.48 -8.46 1.63
C SER A 216 9.49 -8.55 0.47
N ARG A 217 9.12 -9.76 0.01
CA ARG A 217 8.06 -9.98 -0.98
C ARG A 217 6.72 -9.44 -0.51
N LYS A 218 6.34 -9.76 0.75
CA LYS A 218 5.10 -9.25 1.36
C LYS A 218 5.11 -7.73 1.50
N ILE A 219 6.23 -7.14 1.87
CA ILE A 219 6.38 -5.67 1.97
C ILE A 219 6.24 -5.01 0.60
N ILE A 220 6.79 -5.62 -0.48
CA ILE A 220 6.56 -5.11 -1.84
C ILE A 220 5.06 -5.08 -2.14
N ASP A 221 4.34 -6.17 -1.88
CA ASP A 221 2.93 -6.28 -2.24
C ASP A 221 2.03 -5.34 -1.41
N LEU A 222 2.31 -5.20 -0.13
CA LEU A 222 1.38 -4.60 0.83
C LEU A 222 1.71 -3.15 1.19
N VAL A 223 2.98 -2.74 0.99
CA VAL A 223 3.46 -1.41 1.37
C VAL A 223 4.06 -0.69 0.18
N LEU A 224 5.06 -1.27 -0.47
CA LEU A 224 5.79 -0.62 -1.56
C LEU A 224 5.03 -0.63 -2.89
N SER A 225 3.95 -1.37 -2.98
CA SER A 225 3.00 -1.31 -4.09
C SER A 225 2.06 -0.11 -4.03
N ALA A 226 2.08 0.70 -2.97
CA ALA A 226 1.27 1.91 -2.88
C ALA A 226 1.61 2.89 -4.00
N HIS A 227 0.58 3.58 -4.53
CA HIS A 227 0.76 4.62 -5.56
C HIS A 227 1.73 5.69 -5.06
N GLY A 228 2.61 6.14 -5.95
CA GLY A 228 3.64 7.13 -5.61
C GLY A 228 4.87 6.56 -4.90
N THR A 229 5.01 5.24 -4.80
CA THR A 229 6.18 4.58 -4.20
C THR A 229 7.03 3.88 -5.26
N PHE A 230 8.30 4.24 -5.33
CA PHE A 230 9.20 3.80 -6.40
C PHE A 230 10.46 3.13 -5.84
N ALA A 231 10.92 2.11 -6.55
CA ALA A 231 12.25 1.54 -6.38
C ALA A 231 13.29 2.44 -7.06
N VAL A 232 14.41 2.64 -6.40
CA VAL A 232 15.60 3.31 -6.94
C VAL A 232 16.53 2.23 -7.47
N ILE A 233 16.66 2.14 -8.79
CA ILE A 233 17.48 1.14 -9.48
C ILE A 233 18.78 1.78 -9.91
N LEU A 234 19.91 1.17 -9.52
CA LEU A 234 21.23 1.59 -10.01
C LEU A 234 21.45 1.08 -11.43
N LYS A 235 21.69 1.96 -12.41
CA LYS A 235 21.85 1.57 -13.82
C LYS A 235 23.01 0.60 -14.05
N GLU A 236 24.10 0.79 -13.32
CA GLU A 236 25.32 -0.02 -13.46
C GLU A 236 25.08 -1.51 -13.15
N SER A 237 24.31 -1.79 -12.10
CA SER A 237 24.09 -3.19 -11.63
C SER A 237 22.69 -3.71 -11.95
N GLY A 238 21.72 -2.85 -12.25
CA GLY A 238 20.30 -3.21 -12.36
C GLY A 238 19.63 -3.51 -11.01
N GLU A 239 20.33 -3.34 -9.88
CA GLU A 239 19.80 -3.63 -8.55
C GLU A 239 18.88 -2.53 -8.03
N ALA A 240 17.83 -2.93 -7.33
CA ALA A 240 17.00 -2.03 -6.53
C ALA A 240 17.73 -1.71 -5.21
N ILE A 241 18.35 -0.54 -5.15
CA ILE A 241 19.24 -0.15 -4.06
C ILE A 241 18.56 0.70 -2.97
N GLY A 242 17.31 1.08 -3.16
CA GLY A 242 16.57 1.92 -2.24
C GLY A 242 15.15 2.20 -2.69
N SER A 243 14.47 3.06 -1.97
CA SER A 243 13.11 3.52 -2.28
C SER A 243 12.98 5.02 -2.14
N ILE A 244 12.13 5.60 -2.98
CA ILE A 244 11.68 6.98 -2.88
C ILE A 244 10.18 7.03 -3.13
N GLY A 245 9.47 7.94 -2.45
CA GLY A 245 8.03 8.01 -2.63
C GLY A 245 7.44 9.38 -2.29
N ILE A 246 6.20 9.55 -2.74
CA ILE A 246 5.36 10.73 -2.52
C ILE A 246 4.14 10.26 -1.74
N PHE A 247 3.96 10.78 -0.54
CA PHE A 247 2.91 10.35 0.39
C PHE A 247 2.02 11.53 0.76
N LYS A 248 0.86 11.23 1.31
CA LYS A 248 0.06 12.25 2.01
C LYS A 248 0.80 12.62 3.31
N THR A 249 1.09 13.90 3.50
CA THR A 249 1.69 14.35 4.76
C THR A 249 0.66 14.44 5.89
N GLU A 250 1.13 14.17 7.10
CA GLU A 250 0.41 14.39 8.36
C GLU A 250 1.04 15.52 9.19
N ALA A 251 2.01 16.23 8.63
CA ALA A 251 2.73 17.31 9.30
C ALA A 251 1.79 18.45 9.71
N LYS A 252 1.96 18.95 10.93
CA LYS A 252 1.20 20.11 11.41
C LYS A 252 1.48 21.35 10.55
N GLY A 253 0.41 22.01 10.13
CA GLY A 253 0.49 23.19 9.26
C GLY A 253 0.57 22.88 7.77
N ALA A 254 0.48 21.62 7.37
CA ALA A 254 0.34 21.27 5.97
C ALA A 254 -1.08 21.58 5.47
N ALA A 255 -1.16 22.16 4.27
CA ALA A 255 -2.44 22.37 3.59
C ALA A 255 -2.94 21.05 2.98
N ALA A 256 -4.24 20.95 2.77
CA ALA A 256 -4.84 19.78 2.13
C ALA A 256 -4.22 19.55 0.74
N GLY A 257 -3.73 18.34 0.49
CA GLY A 257 -3.12 17.95 -0.79
C GLY A 257 -1.63 18.27 -0.92
N GLU A 258 -0.98 18.87 0.07
CA GLU A 258 0.48 18.98 0.07
C GLU A 258 1.12 17.61 0.30
N PRO A 259 2.04 17.15 -0.56
CA PRO A 259 2.67 15.85 -0.40
C PRO A 259 3.89 15.89 0.50
N GLU A 260 4.24 14.73 1.06
CA GLU A 260 5.52 14.48 1.73
C GLU A 260 6.36 13.54 0.90
N LEU A 261 7.64 13.86 0.74
CA LEU A 261 8.62 13.02 0.07
C LEU A 261 9.43 12.26 1.11
N GLY A 262 9.47 10.94 0.96
CA GLY A 262 10.28 10.06 1.80
C GLY A 262 11.20 9.18 0.99
N PHE A 263 12.33 8.77 1.57
CA PHE A 263 13.33 7.93 0.91
C PHE A 263 14.16 7.12 1.89
N TRP A 264 14.72 6.05 1.39
CA TRP A 264 15.83 5.32 2.01
C TRP A 264 16.72 4.69 0.93
N ILE A 265 17.95 4.35 1.28
CA ILE A 265 18.90 3.68 0.38
C ILE A 265 19.80 2.75 1.19
N GLY A 266 20.22 1.66 0.57
CA GLY A 266 21.16 0.68 1.14
C GLY A 266 22.47 1.33 1.62
N LYS A 267 22.96 0.86 2.76
CA LYS A 267 24.16 1.40 3.43
C LYS A 267 25.39 1.52 2.55
N PRO A 268 25.71 0.58 1.62
CA PRO A 268 26.85 0.72 0.70
C PRO A 268 26.81 1.97 -0.20
N TYR A 269 25.61 2.54 -0.39
CA TYR A 269 25.40 3.69 -1.29
C TYR A 269 25.25 5.02 -0.56
N TRP A 270 25.46 5.03 0.75
CA TRP A 270 25.43 6.27 1.53
C TRP A 270 26.56 7.23 1.12
N GLY A 271 26.27 8.52 1.11
CA GLY A 271 27.25 9.56 0.82
C GLY A 271 27.59 9.76 -0.67
N GLN A 272 27.07 8.92 -1.57
CA GLN A 272 27.40 8.95 -3.01
C GLN A 272 26.53 9.93 -3.83
N GLY A 273 25.59 10.65 -3.20
CA GLY A 273 24.74 11.62 -3.89
C GLY A 273 23.60 11.03 -4.72
N LEU A 274 23.36 9.70 -4.64
CA LEU A 274 22.31 9.03 -5.41
C LEU A 274 20.89 9.44 -4.98
N ILE A 275 20.63 9.55 -3.67
CA ILE A 275 19.32 10.01 -3.20
C ILE A 275 19.04 11.47 -3.59
N PRO A 276 19.94 12.44 -3.44
CA PRO A 276 19.71 13.78 -3.99
C PRO A 276 19.40 13.80 -5.48
N GLU A 277 19.99 12.91 -6.27
CA GLU A 277 19.69 12.77 -7.70
C GLU A 277 18.25 12.25 -7.93
N ALA A 278 17.84 11.22 -7.21
CA ALA A 278 16.47 10.69 -7.26
C ALA A 278 15.42 11.70 -6.77
N VAL A 279 15.73 12.40 -5.67
CA VAL A 279 14.85 13.45 -5.10
C VAL A 279 14.61 14.55 -6.12
N ARG A 280 15.64 15.06 -6.81
CA ARG A 280 15.48 16.10 -7.82
C ARG A 280 14.54 15.68 -8.95
N ALA A 281 14.62 14.45 -9.42
CA ALA A 281 13.72 13.95 -10.45
C ALA A 281 12.25 13.96 -9.99
N LEU A 282 11.99 13.52 -8.74
CA LEU A 282 10.63 13.54 -8.18
C LEU A 282 10.15 14.96 -7.87
N LEU A 283 11.02 15.85 -7.42
CA LEU A 283 10.68 17.28 -7.19
C LEU A 283 10.21 17.94 -8.49
N SER A 284 10.93 17.72 -9.61
CA SER A 284 10.51 18.23 -10.92
C SER A 284 9.13 17.70 -11.30
N TYR A 285 8.88 16.41 -11.12
CA TYR A 285 7.57 15.82 -11.37
C TYR A 285 6.48 16.44 -10.49
N CYS A 286 6.70 16.57 -9.18
CA CYS A 286 5.73 17.15 -8.27
C CYS A 286 5.41 18.62 -8.60
N PHE A 287 6.42 19.43 -8.86
CA PHE A 287 6.22 20.85 -9.12
C PHE A 287 5.75 21.17 -10.54
N ASP A 288 6.29 20.48 -11.55
CA ASP A 288 6.05 20.82 -12.95
C ASP A 288 4.91 20.04 -13.57
N THR A 289 4.67 18.80 -13.11
CA THR A 289 3.61 17.94 -13.66
C THR A 289 2.39 17.89 -12.76
N LEU A 290 2.57 17.69 -11.44
CA LEU A 290 1.46 17.61 -10.49
C LEU A 290 0.97 18.97 -10.00
N GLY A 291 1.72 20.05 -10.26
CA GLY A 291 1.36 21.41 -9.87
C GLY A 291 1.38 21.66 -8.36
N CYS A 292 2.18 20.91 -7.62
CA CYS A 292 2.34 21.11 -6.18
C CYS A 292 2.88 22.52 -5.89
N ARG A 293 2.42 23.13 -4.81
CA ARG A 293 2.94 24.45 -4.35
C ARG A 293 4.04 24.30 -3.31
N ARG A 294 3.94 23.27 -2.49
CA ARG A 294 4.90 22.94 -1.44
C ARG A 294 5.02 21.43 -1.31
N ILE A 295 6.22 20.99 -0.97
CA ILE A 295 6.53 19.58 -0.68
C ILE A 295 7.15 19.53 0.71
N TRP A 296 6.72 18.57 1.50
CA TRP A 296 7.26 18.26 2.81
C TRP A 296 8.29 17.15 2.72
N CYS A 297 9.20 17.11 3.68
CA CYS A 297 10.11 16.00 3.93
C CYS A 297 10.44 15.97 5.41
N ALA A 298 10.72 14.78 5.97
CA ALA A 298 11.00 14.66 7.38
C ALA A 298 12.25 13.82 7.65
N HIS A 299 12.89 14.04 8.79
CA HIS A 299 13.95 13.19 9.32
C HIS A 299 13.88 13.11 10.84
N PHE A 300 14.31 12.00 11.40
CA PHE A 300 14.39 11.84 12.85
C PHE A 300 15.53 12.67 13.43
N GLU A 301 15.36 13.12 14.65
CA GLU A 301 16.44 13.76 15.39
C GLU A 301 17.69 12.86 15.39
N GLY A 302 18.88 13.45 15.17
CA GLY A 302 20.14 12.73 15.03
C GLY A 302 20.39 12.08 13.67
N ASN A 303 19.43 12.03 12.75
CA ASN A 303 19.65 11.53 11.38
C ASN A 303 20.26 12.59 10.47
N GLU A 304 21.52 12.96 10.76
CA GLU A 304 22.27 13.97 10.02
C GLU A 304 22.43 13.67 8.53
N LYS A 305 22.44 12.40 8.14
CA LYS A 305 22.57 11.99 6.72
C LYS A 305 21.31 12.39 5.95
N SER A 306 20.14 12.10 6.51
CA SER A 306 18.86 12.50 5.91
C SER A 306 18.71 14.02 5.89
N ARG A 307 19.04 14.71 6.99
CA ARG A 307 19.03 16.18 7.05
C ARG A 307 19.86 16.81 5.93
N ARG A 308 21.12 16.41 5.79
CA ARG A 308 22.03 16.93 4.75
C ARG A 308 21.55 16.63 3.34
N CYS A 309 20.91 15.47 3.13
CA CYS A 309 20.31 15.12 1.85
C CYS A 309 19.18 16.11 1.50
N GLN A 310 18.27 16.36 2.45
CA GLN A 310 17.16 17.29 2.28
C GLN A 310 17.65 18.73 2.03
N GLU A 311 18.62 19.22 2.81
CA GLU A 311 19.23 20.54 2.62
C GLU A 311 19.88 20.69 1.24
N LYS A 312 20.62 19.68 0.75
CA LYS A 312 21.18 19.64 -0.60
C LYS A 312 20.13 19.72 -1.71
N CYS A 313 18.91 19.25 -1.43
CA CYS A 313 17.76 19.33 -2.35
C CYS A 313 16.96 20.62 -2.18
N GLY A 314 17.42 21.56 -1.32
CA GLY A 314 16.81 22.87 -1.16
C GLY A 314 15.74 22.96 -0.08
N PHE A 315 15.45 21.88 0.65
CA PHE A 315 14.51 21.92 1.77
C PHE A 315 15.05 22.81 2.90
N ILE A 316 14.15 23.51 3.57
CA ILE A 316 14.44 24.34 4.74
C ILE A 316 13.66 23.84 5.96
N PRO A 317 14.19 23.98 7.18
CA PRO A 317 13.49 23.61 8.40
C PRO A 317 12.15 24.33 8.54
N HIS A 318 11.14 23.63 9.05
CA HIS A 318 9.82 24.18 9.34
C HIS A 318 9.47 24.07 10.83
N HIS A 319 9.38 22.85 11.37
CA HIS A 319 9.09 22.61 12.79
C HIS A 319 9.56 21.21 13.22
N THR A 320 9.51 20.98 14.52
CA THR A 320 9.82 19.67 15.13
C THR A 320 8.61 19.22 15.96
N GLU A 321 8.28 17.92 15.89
CA GLU A 321 7.24 17.33 16.71
C GLU A 321 7.51 15.86 17.03
N GLU A 322 6.87 15.34 18.08
CA GLU A 322 6.86 13.91 18.42
C GLU A 322 5.86 13.18 17.54
N VAL A 323 6.32 12.17 16.79
CA VAL A 323 5.47 11.37 15.89
C VAL A 323 5.53 9.90 16.30
N PHE A 324 4.37 9.31 16.55
CA PHE A 324 4.27 7.88 16.82
C PHE A 324 4.42 7.08 15.53
N ARG A 325 5.38 6.15 15.50
CA ARG A 325 5.68 5.30 14.34
C ARG A 325 5.11 3.90 14.53
N LYS A 326 3.97 3.62 13.89
CA LYS A 326 3.28 2.32 13.97
C LYS A 326 4.20 1.10 13.71
N PRO A 327 5.09 1.10 12.68
CA PRO A 327 5.93 -0.06 12.40
C PRO A 327 6.93 -0.43 13.50
N THR A 328 7.39 0.56 14.27
CA THR A 328 8.32 0.33 15.38
C THR A 328 7.62 0.31 16.74
N GLY A 329 6.42 0.89 16.86
CA GLY A 329 5.68 1.05 18.10
C GLY A 329 6.24 2.13 19.02
N GLU A 330 7.05 3.06 18.49
CA GLU A 330 7.76 4.09 19.25
C GLU A 330 7.40 5.50 18.78
N SER A 331 7.44 6.47 19.69
CA SER A 331 7.44 7.90 19.34
C SER A 331 8.87 8.36 19.07
N LYS A 332 9.04 9.17 18.00
CA LYS A 332 10.33 9.74 17.64
C LYS A 332 10.20 11.23 17.38
N THR A 333 11.13 12.00 17.93
CA THR A 333 11.31 13.41 17.59
C THR A 333 11.61 13.51 16.10
N THR A 334 10.73 14.19 15.37
CA THR A 334 10.77 14.28 13.91
C THR A 334 10.86 15.74 13.50
N ASN A 335 11.89 16.08 12.71
CA ASN A 335 12.12 17.39 12.14
C ASN A 335 11.48 17.44 10.75
N PHE A 336 10.49 18.32 10.58
CA PHE A 336 9.83 18.54 9.31
C PHE A 336 10.50 19.69 8.55
N MET A 337 10.71 19.47 7.26
CA MET A 337 11.30 20.42 6.34
C MET A 337 10.38 20.63 5.14
N THR A 338 10.47 21.81 4.52
CA THR A 338 9.62 22.16 3.38
C THR A 338 10.43 22.74 2.22
N LEU A 339 9.91 22.53 1.01
CA LEU A 339 10.39 23.18 -0.21
C LEU A 339 9.18 23.73 -0.97
N THR A 340 9.20 25.04 -1.26
CA THR A 340 8.15 25.67 -2.09
C THR A 340 8.56 25.68 -3.55
N LYS A 341 7.57 25.87 -4.44
CA LYS A 341 7.78 25.95 -5.89
C LYS A 341 8.71 27.10 -6.25
N GLU A 342 8.53 28.27 -5.63
CA GLU A 342 9.37 29.47 -5.89
C GLU A 342 10.83 29.20 -5.55
N ARG A 343 11.09 28.54 -4.41
CA ARG A 343 12.44 28.18 -4.00
C ARG A 343 13.04 27.11 -4.91
N PHE A 344 12.26 26.11 -5.32
CA PHE A 344 12.69 25.11 -6.30
C PHE A 344 13.11 25.75 -7.62
N ASP A 345 12.29 26.67 -8.17
CA ASP A 345 12.59 27.34 -9.41
C ASP A 345 13.86 28.22 -9.30
N ALA A 346 14.04 28.90 -8.16
CA ALA A 346 15.25 29.70 -7.90
C ALA A 346 16.53 28.85 -7.80
N ILE A 347 16.45 27.56 -7.40
CA ILE A 347 17.62 26.68 -7.28
C ILE A 347 17.92 25.95 -8.60
N TYR A 348 16.88 25.51 -9.32
CA TYR A 348 17.05 24.55 -10.41
C TYR A 348 16.72 25.09 -11.80
N LYS A 349 16.12 26.29 -11.91
CA LYS A 349 15.71 26.91 -13.18
C LYS A 349 16.29 28.32 -13.43
N SER A 350 17.16 28.76 -12.48
CA SER A 350 17.88 30.05 -12.63
C SER A 350 19.07 29.94 -13.57
#